data_5ae90a4bf16190f94b2abbd05f4b713c
#
_entry.id   5ae90a4bf16190f94b2abbd05f4b713c
#
_cell.length_a   1.000
_cell.length_b   1.000
_cell.length_c   1.000
_cell.angle_alpha   90.00
_cell.angle_beta   90.00
_cell.angle_gamma   90.00
#
_symmetry.space_group_name_H-M   'P 1'
#
loop_
_entity.id
_entity.type
_entity.pdbx_description
1 polymer ?
#
loop_
_entity_poly.entity_id
_entity_poly.type
_entity_poly.pdbx_seq_one_letter_code
_entity_poly.pdbx_strand_id
1 'polypeptide(L)'
;MTAREAIRVIAGQLTDEWVVCTTGYTCRDMQAVAERAANFYMIGSMGVAASIGLGLALQNPRRCVVVLDGDGALLMGLGNLPMIGSLKPRNLIHVVLDNEVFASTGGQMTYARAVPLDGLAKSSGYPLVERVDRLDPIK
;
A
#
# COMPACT_ATOMS: atom_id res chain seq x y z
N MET A 1 -12.36 3.53 10.81
CA MET A 1 -11.18 4.35 10.40
C MET A 1 -11.30 4.68 8.92
N THR A 2 -11.13 5.93 8.52
CA THR A 2 -11.09 6.34 7.10
C THR A 2 -9.68 6.14 6.54
N ALA A 3 -9.54 6.00 5.20
CA ALA A 3 -8.24 5.90 4.55
C ALA A 3 -7.33 7.11 4.87
N ARG A 4 -7.90 8.32 4.91
CA ARG A 4 -7.17 9.53 5.26
C ARG A 4 -6.65 9.54 6.71
N GLU A 5 -7.42 9.01 7.65
CA GLU A 5 -6.96 8.84 9.04
C GLU A 5 -5.80 7.85 9.13
N ALA A 6 -5.90 6.72 8.44
CA ALA A 6 -4.81 5.75 8.36
C ALA A 6 -3.54 6.36 7.74
N ILE A 7 -3.67 7.08 6.62
CA ILE A 7 -2.55 7.79 5.98
C ILE A 7 -1.92 8.81 6.94
N ARG A 8 -2.72 9.53 7.72
CA ARG A 8 -2.19 10.50 8.69
C ARG A 8 -1.35 9.82 9.78
N VAL A 9 -1.78 8.67 10.28
CA VAL A 9 -1.01 7.89 11.26
C VAL A 9 0.28 7.38 10.65
N ILE A 10 0.22 6.79 9.46
CA ILE A 10 1.41 6.31 8.73
C ILE A 10 2.39 7.47 8.49
N ALA A 11 1.89 8.58 7.95
CA ALA A 11 2.71 9.75 7.64
C ALA A 11 3.43 10.32 8.88
N GLY A 12 2.79 10.24 10.05
CA GLY A 12 3.38 10.66 11.31
C GLY A 12 4.53 9.78 11.80
N GLN A 13 4.69 8.59 11.24
CA GLN A 13 5.80 7.67 11.55
C GLN A 13 6.94 7.74 10.52
N LEU A 14 6.70 8.36 9.36
CA LEU A 14 7.71 8.46 8.31
C LEU A 14 8.81 9.47 8.66
N THR A 15 10.03 9.08 8.38
CA THR A 15 11.24 9.89 8.52
C THR A 15 11.92 10.08 7.16
N ASP A 16 12.66 9.07 6.69
CA ASP A 16 13.42 9.11 5.45
C ASP A 16 13.00 8.03 4.43
N GLU A 17 11.98 7.25 4.75
CA GLU A 17 11.44 6.21 3.87
C GLU A 17 10.95 6.80 2.54
N TRP A 18 11.14 6.06 1.46
CA TRP A 18 10.50 6.35 0.20
C TRP A 18 9.08 5.82 0.19
N VAL A 19 8.15 6.63 -0.28
CA VAL A 19 6.72 6.26 -0.34
C VAL A 19 6.26 6.20 -1.78
N VAL A 20 5.67 5.09 -2.18
CA VAL A 20 5.00 4.92 -3.48
C VAL A 20 3.50 4.88 -3.22
N CYS A 21 2.78 5.90 -3.69
CA CYS A 21 1.33 5.99 -3.53
C CYS A 21 0.62 5.53 -4.81
N THR A 22 -0.30 4.59 -4.67
CA THR A 22 -1.18 4.18 -5.77
C THR A 22 -2.07 5.35 -6.21
N THR A 23 -2.54 5.30 -7.46
CA THR A 23 -3.41 6.34 -8.05
C THR A 23 -4.70 6.57 -7.25
N GLY A 24 -5.32 7.70 -7.47
CA GLY A 24 -6.63 8.05 -6.89
C GLY A 24 -6.54 8.85 -5.59
N TYR A 25 -7.46 8.60 -4.66
CA TYR A 25 -7.52 9.37 -3.41
C TYR A 25 -6.33 9.11 -2.49
N THR A 26 -5.71 7.95 -2.54
CA THR A 26 -4.51 7.65 -1.75
C THR A 26 -3.39 8.65 -2.04
N CYS A 27 -3.11 8.96 -3.32
CA CYS A 27 -2.15 10.00 -3.70
C CYS A 27 -2.53 11.37 -3.15
N ARG A 28 -3.79 11.78 -3.35
CA ARG A 28 -4.29 13.10 -2.93
C ARG A 28 -4.27 13.26 -1.43
N ASP A 29 -4.67 12.23 -0.70
CA ASP A 29 -4.69 12.24 0.75
C ASP A 29 -3.27 12.27 1.32
N MET A 30 -2.33 11.49 0.76
CA MET A 30 -0.93 11.53 1.19
C MET A 30 -0.30 12.89 0.91
N GLN A 31 -0.54 13.48 -0.27
CA GLN A 31 -0.06 14.82 -0.61
C GLN A 31 -0.62 15.89 0.35
N ALA A 32 -1.92 15.80 0.66
CA ALA A 32 -2.56 16.76 1.55
C ALA A 32 -2.14 16.63 3.02
N VAL A 33 -1.74 15.43 3.45
CA VAL A 33 -1.36 15.14 4.83
C VAL A 33 0.12 15.40 5.06
N ALA A 34 0.99 14.95 4.15
CA ALA A 34 2.44 15.04 4.30
C ALA A 34 3.14 15.05 2.93
N GLU A 35 3.26 16.24 2.33
CA GLU A 35 4.06 16.43 1.12
C GLU A 35 5.54 16.29 1.46
N ARG A 36 6.24 15.37 0.77
CA ARG A 36 7.66 15.08 0.98
C ARG A 36 8.34 14.81 -0.36
N ALA A 37 9.59 15.24 -0.51
CA ALA A 37 10.41 14.92 -1.70
C ALA A 37 10.65 13.40 -1.89
N ALA A 38 10.44 12.60 -0.84
CA ALA A 38 10.57 11.15 -0.86
C ALA A 38 9.27 10.43 -1.24
N ASN A 39 8.21 11.14 -1.60
CA ASN A 39 6.95 10.58 -2.04
C ASN A 39 6.87 10.53 -3.57
N PHE A 40 6.48 9.39 -4.10
CA PHE A 40 6.14 9.20 -5.51
C PHE A 40 4.63 8.98 -5.65
N TYR A 41 3.99 9.81 -6.43
CA TYR A 41 2.55 9.79 -6.66
C TYR A 41 2.21 9.27 -8.04
N MET A 42 1.47 8.17 -8.10
CA MET A 42 1.02 7.62 -9.38
C MET A 42 -0.22 8.36 -9.88
N ILE A 43 -0.17 8.82 -11.14
CA ILE A 43 -1.32 9.49 -11.79
C ILE A 43 -2.26 8.45 -12.42
N GLY A 44 -1.73 7.31 -12.82
CA GLY A 44 -2.45 6.20 -13.44
C GLY A 44 -1.80 4.86 -13.13
N SER A 45 -1.94 3.89 -14.02
CA SER A 45 -1.34 2.55 -13.89
C SER A 45 -1.73 1.85 -12.59
N MET A 46 -3.04 1.82 -12.31
CA MET A 46 -3.60 1.13 -11.15
C MET A 46 -3.10 -0.32 -11.08
N GLY A 47 -2.68 -0.76 -9.91
CA GLY A 47 -2.13 -2.11 -9.69
C GLY A 47 -0.61 -2.23 -9.87
N VAL A 48 0.11 -1.14 -10.20
CA VAL A 48 1.56 -1.16 -10.46
C VAL A 48 2.39 -0.60 -9.30
N ALA A 49 1.79 0.03 -8.32
CA ALA A 49 2.50 0.65 -7.19
C ALA A 49 3.41 -0.35 -6.45
N ALA A 50 2.89 -1.56 -6.18
CA ALA A 50 3.65 -2.61 -5.51
C ALA A 50 4.87 -3.08 -6.31
N SER A 51 4.77 -3.16 -7.65
CA SER A 51 5.93 -3.48 -8.53
C SER A 51 7.00 -2.41 -8.46
N ILE A 52 6.61 -1.13 -8.49
CA ILE A 52 7.55 -0.01 -8.37
C ILE A 52 8.25 -0.06 -7.01
N GLY A 53 7.48 -0.21 -5.93
CA GLY A 53 8.02 -0.33 -4.59
C GLY A 53 8.98 -1.51 -4.42
N LEU A 54 8.63 -2.66 -4.98
CA LEU A 54 9.50 -3.84 -4.99
C LEU A 54 10.83 -3.55 -5.72
N GLY A 55 10.76 -2.97 -6.90
CA GLY A 55 11.96 -2.59 -7.67
C GLY A 55 12.87 -1.63 -6.90
N LEU A 56 12.30 -0.61 -6.27
CA LEU A 56 13.04 0.34 -5.43
C LEU A 56 13.70 -0.35 -4.23
N ALA A 57 12.97 -1.21 -3.54
CA ALA A 57 13.47 -1.92 -2.37
C ALA A 57 14.64 -2.87 -2.71
N LEU A 58 14.54 -3.59 -3.83
CA LEU A 58 15.60 -4.49 -4.29
C LEU A 58 16.88 -3.74 -4.70
N GLN A 59 16.75 -2.58 -5.34
CA GLN A 59 17.90 -1.78 -5.77
C GLN A 59 18.52 -0.95 -4.63
N ASN A 60 17.79 -0.72 -3.55
CA ASN A 60 18.23 0.13 -2.46
C ASN A 60 18.03 -0.56 -1.09
N PRO A 61 18.77 -1.63 -0.79
CA PRO A 61 18.52 -2.49 0.37
C PRO A 61 18.70 -1.78 1.74
N ARG A 62 19.32 -0.61 1.75
CA ARG A 62 19.52 0.20 2.97
C ARG A 62 18.42 1.25 3.18
N ARG A 63 17.50 1.41 2.24
CA ARG A 63 16.40 2.37 2.30
C ARG A 63 15.08 1.61 2.45
N CYS A 64 14.28 1.99 3.44
CA CYS A 64 12.94 1.45 3.56
C CYS A 64 12.02 2.08 2.50
N VAL A 65 11.19 1.25 1.90
CA VAL A 65 10.18 1.63 0.91
C VAL A 65 8.80 1.26 1.45
N VAL A 66 7.91 2.22 1.47
CA VAL A 66 6.51 2.03 1.86
C VAL A 66 5.64 2.17 0.62
N VAL A 67 4.87 1.16 0.30
CA VAL A 67 3.83 1.21 -0.74
C VAL A 67 2.49 1.46 -0.07
N LEU A 68 1.83 2.56 -0.43
CA LEU A 68 0.44 2.82 -0.06
C LEU A 68 -0.44 2.42 -1.23
N ASP A 69 -1.09 1.29 -1.10
CA ASP A 69 -1.96 0.70 -2.12
C ASP A 69 -3.42 0.74 -1.68
N GLY A 70 -4.33 0.46 -2.61
CA GLY A 70 -5.74 0.27 -2.34
C GLY A 70 -6.15 -1.17 -2.64
N ASP A 71 -7.26 -1.62 -2.06
CA ASP A 71 -7.83 -2.95 -2.29
C ASP A 71 -8.08 -3.24 -3.78
N GLY A 72 -8.68 -2.31 -4.50
CA GLY A 72 -8.92 -2.44 -5.93
C GLY A 72 -7.62 -2.46 -6.75
N ALA A 73 -6.61 -1.67 -6.36
CA ALA A 73 -5.32 -1.65 -7.02
C ALA A 73 -4.54 -2.95 -6.76
N LEU A 74 -4.54 -3.45 -5.53
CA LEU A 74 -3.96 -4.76 -5.20
C LEU A 74 -4.57 -5.87 -6.04
N LEU A 75 -5.91 -5.90 -6.16
CA LEU A 75 -6.62 -6.93 -6.94
C LEU A 75 -6.30 -6.85 -8.44
N MET A 76 -6.11 -5.65 -8.99
CA MET A 76 -5.66 -5.46 -10.37
C MET A 76 -4.21 -5.91 -10.58
N GLY A 77 -3.35 -5.72 -9.59
CA GLY A 77 -1.95 -6.12 -9.61
C GLY A 77 -1.65 -7.39 -8.80
N LEU A 78 -2.57 -8.34 -8.74
CA LEU A 78 -2.50 -9.50 -7.84
C LEU A 78 -1.21 -10.33 -7.99
N GLY A 79 -0.64 -10.38 -9.20
CA GLY A 79 0.63 -11.04 -9.47
C GLY A 79 1.84 -10.46 -8.71
N ASN A 80 1.72 -9.27 -8.15
CA ASN A 80 2.77 -8.69 -7.31
C ASN A 80 2.95 -9.45 -5.98
N LEU A 81 1.87 -10.03 -5.45
CA LEU A 81 1.93 -10.74 -4.16
C LEU A 81 2.92 -11.92 -4.18
N PRO A 82 2.82 -12.88 -5.12
CA PRO A 82 3.79 -13.98 -5.18
C PRO A 82 5.21 -13.50 -5.51
N MET A 83 5.39 -12.41 -6.26
CA MET A 83 6.72 -11.84 -6.49
C MET A 83 7.33 -11.33 -5.19
N ILE A 84 6.60 -10.50 -4.43
CA ILE A 84 7.06 -9.95 -3.14
C ILE A 84 7.27 -11.10 -2.14
N GLY A 85 6.33 -12.05 -2.06
CA GLY A 85 6.41 -13.18 -1.15
C GLY A 85 7.56 -14.14 -1.46
N SER A 86 7.99 -14.25 -2.72
CA SER A 86 9.16 -15.04 -3.13
C SER A 86 10.48 -14.33 -2.85
N LEU A 87 10.56 -13.03 -3.16
CA LEU A 87 11.79 -12.24 -3.02
C LEU A 87 12.02 -11.75 -1.59
N LYS A 88 10.96 -11.59 -0.80
CA LYS A 88 10.98 -11.22 0.63
C LYS A 88 11.93 -10.06 0.96
N PRO A 89 11.81 -8.91 0.28
CA PRO A 89 12.64 -7.76 0.59
C PRO A 89 12.39 -7.29 2.02
N ARG A 90 13.44 -7.22 2.85
CA ARG A 90 13.33 -6.87 4.28
C ARG A 90 13.01 -5.39 4.52
N ASN A 91 13.15 -4.58 3.49
CA ASN A 91 13.00 -3.13 3.50
C ASN A 91 11.76 -2.65 2.74
N LEU A 92 10.77 -3.52 2.50
CA LEU A 92 9.51 -3.18 1.87
C LEU A 92 8.35 -3.36 2.85
N ILE A 93 7.56 -2.30 3.00
CA ILE A 93 6.29 -2.32 3.72
C ILE A 93 5.18 -2.07 2.70
N HIS A 94 4.29 -3.03 2.53
CA HIS A 94 3.14 -2.92 1.64
C HIS A 94 1.86 -2.72 2.45
N VAL A 95 1.34 -1.52 2.44
CA VAL A 95 0.11 -1.14 3.14
C VAL A 95 -1.04 -1.11 2.15
N VAL A 96 -2.10 -1.83 2.43
CA VAL A 96 -3.32 -1.85 1.62
C VAL A 96 -4.46 -1.19 2.38
N LEU A 97 -4.94 -0.08 1.84
CA LEU A 97 -6.10 0.64 2.37
C LEU A 97 -7.36 0.02 1.78
N ASP A 98 -8.02 -0.81 2.58
CA ASP A 98 -9.21 -1.55 2.16
C ASP A 98 -10.47 -0.78 2.56
N ASN A 99 -11.14 -0.20 1.57
CA ASN A 99 -12.44 0.46 1.72
C ASN A 99 -13.55 -0.22 0.91
N GLU A 100 -13.23 -1.33 0.25
CA GLU A 100 -14.14 -2.15 -0.55
C GLU A 100 -14.79 -1.44 -1.76
N VAL A 101 -14.29 -0.24 -2.13
CA VAL A 101 -14.85 0.54 -3.24
C VAL A 101 -13.79 1.25 -4.08
N PHE A 102 -14.09 1.46 -5.36
CA PHE A 102 -13.34 2.35 -6.25
C PHE A 102 -13.78 3.80 -6.03
N ALA A 103 -13.38 4.38 -4.90
CA ALA A 103 -13.89 5.67 -4.43
C ALA A 103 -13.62 6.83 -5.40
N SER A 104 -12.51 6.81 -6.15
CA SER A 104 -12.12 7.90 -7.07
C SER A 104 -12.83 7.87 -8.43
N THR A 105 -13.57 6.81 -8.75
CA THR A 105 -14.21 6.63 -10.07
C THR A 105 -15.73 6.50 -10.05
N GLY A 106 -16.35 6.54 -8.87
CA GLY A 106 -17.80 6.48 -8.74
C GLY A 106 -18.32 5.56 -7.64
N GLY A 107 -17.43 5.02 -6.79
CA GLY A 107 -17.83 4.21 -5.64
C GLY A 107 -18.31 2.80 -5.98
N GLN A 108 -17.93 2.27 -7.15
CA GLN A 108 -18.23 0.88 -7.49
C GLN A 108 -17.56 -0.05 -6.49
N MET A 109 -18.22 -1.14 -6.13
CA MET A 109 -17.69 -2.13 -5.22
C MET A 109 -16.46 -2.84 -5.84
N THR A 110 -15.42 -3.03 -5.01
CA THR A 110 -14.33 -3.97 -5.32
C THR A 110 -14.72 -5.37 -4.89
N TYR A 111 -13.92 -6.37 -5.28
CA TYR A 111 -14.12 -7.75 -4.83
C TYR A 111 -13.42 -8.07 -3.49
N ALA A 112 -12.91 -7.07 -2.78
CA ALA A 112 -12.23 -7.24 -1.49
C ALA A 112 -13.11 -7.92 -0.43
N ARG A 113 -14.43 -7.68 -0.48
CA ARG A 113 -15.40 -8.39 0.38
C ARG A 113 -15.43 -9.90 0.21
N ALA A 114 -15.22 -10.36 -1.03
CA ALA A 114 -15.29 -11.78 -1.36
C ALA A 114 -13.93 -12.48 -1.19
N VAL A 115 -12.86 -11.71 -1.05
CA VAL A 115 -11.48 -12.22 -1.07
C VAL A 115 -10.72 -11.67 0.12
N PRO A 116 -10.28 -12.53 1.06
CA PRO A 116 -9.48 -12.09 2.20
C PRO A 116 -8.07 -11.66 1.76
N LEU A 117 -7.84 -10.35 1.61
CA LEU A 117 -6.59 -9.80 1.08
C LEU A 117 -5.38 -10.18 1.95
N ASP A 118 -5.54 -10.22 3.27
CA ASP A 118 -4.51 -10.70 4.19
C ASP A 118 -4.22 -12.20 3.99
N GLY A 119 -5.24 -13.00 3.71
CA GLY A 119 -5.10 -14.42 3.35
C GLY A 119 -4.32 -14.62 2.06
N LEU A 120 -4.58 -13.80 1.03
CA LEU A 120 -3.83 -13.82 -0.22
C LEU A 120 -2.35 -13.49 -0.01
N ALA A 121 -2.03 -12.46 0.78
CA ALA A 121 -0.66 -12.09 1.09
C ALA A 121 0.07 -13.21 1.85
N LYS A 122 -0.58 -13.81 2.87
CA LYS A 122 -0.05 -14.96 3.62
C LYS A 122 0.23 -16.14 2.70
N SER A 123 -0.74 -16.51 1.87
CA SER A 123 -0.61 -17.64 0.92
C SER A 123 0.45 -17.38 -0.16
N SER A 124 0.73 -16.12 -0.46
CA SER A 124 1.78 -15.71 -1.39
C SER A 124 3.18 -15.70 -0.76
N GLY A 125 3.31 -15.96 0.54
CA GLY A 125 4.60 -16.10 1.21
C GLY A 125 5.14 -14.82 1.87
N TYR A 126 4.29 -13.82 2.11
CA TYR A 126 4.69 -12.67 2.93
C TYR A 126 5.12 -13.13 4.33
N PRO A 127 6.27 -12.67 4.84
CA PRO A 127 6.79 -13.13 6.12
C PRO A 127 5.99 -12.61 7.33
N LEU A 128 5.36 -11.45 7.17
CA LEU A 128 4.51 -10.83 8.17
C LEU A 128 3.29 -10.22 7.47
N VAL A 129 2.10 -10.51 7.97
CA VAL A 129 0.85 -9.93 7.49
C VAL A 129 -0.02 -9.61 8.68
N GLU A 130 -0.40 -8.36 8.80
CA GLU A 130 -1.27 -7.86 9.85
C GLU A 130 -2.50 -7.19 9.25
N ARG A 131 -3.64 -7.34 9.92
CA ARG A 131 -4.88 -6.61 9.61
C ARG A 131 -5.16 -5.66 10.76
N VAL A 132 -5.36 -4.39 10.43
CA VAL A 132 -5.59 -3.31 11.40
C VAL A 132 -6.96 -2.71 11.13
N ASP A 133 -7.90 -2.94 12.04
CA ASP A 133 -9.27 -2.42 11.95
C ASP A 133 -9.48 -1.14 12.81
N ARG A 134 -8.56 -0.86 13.74
CA ARG A 134 -8.63 0.27 14.67
C ARG A 134 -7.28 0.96 14.82
N LEU A 135 -7.31 2.27 15.08
CA LEU A 135 -6.13 3.03 15.49
C LEU A 135 -5.88 2.84 16.99
N ASP A 136 -5.48 1.66 17.40
CA ASP A 136 -4.80 1.55 18.68
C ASP A 136 -3.36 2.04 18.48
N PRO A 137 -2.77 2.78 19.46
CA PRO A 137 -1.38 3.22 19.32
C PRO A 137 -0.53 1.99 19.12
N ILE A 138 0.13 1.92 17.97
CA ILE A 138 1.09 0.87 17.65
C ILE A 138 2.17 0.90 18.74
N LYS A 139 2.24 -0.17 19.53
CA LYS A 139 3.29 -0.37 20.53
C LYS A 139 4.62 -0.69 19.88
#